data_d4a302ac271533adc74dbff3343bf9ca
#
_entry.id   d4a302ac271533adc74dbff3343bf9ca
#
_cell.length_a   1.000
_cell.length_b   1.000
_cell.length_c   1.000
_cell.angle_alpha   90.00
_cell.angle_beta   90.00
_cell.angle_gamma   90.00
#
_symmetry.space_group_name_H-M   'P 1'
#
loop_
_entity.id
_entity.type
_entity.pdbx_description
1 polymer ?
#
loop_
_entity_poly.entity_id
_entity_poly.type
_entity_poly.pdbx_seq_one_letter_code
_entity_poly.pdbx_strand_id
1 'polypeptide(L)'
;MFERNKIICIDLDSPDYISNISITKNDVRFSIKIKETLEKAFDGKFVWFLHVELPKRKEYKLLAYNTKPQNDFTKCQEEAFTFLNSLNSDFYKMIKEKH
;
A
#
# COMPACT_ATOMS: atom_id res chain seq x y z
N MET A 1 -8.59 -3.59 17.92
CA MET A 1 -8.40 -3.04 17.35
C MET A 1 -8.93 -2.15 16.62
N PHE A 2 -9.38 -1.73 16.30
CA PHE A 2 -9.71 -1.08 15.74
C PHE A 2 -9.14 0.09 15.25
N GLU A 3 -8.31 0.81 15.69
CA GLU A 3 -7.40 1.80 15.26
C GLU A 3 -6.77 1.46 13.94
N ARG A 4 -6.56 0.18 13.72
CA ARG A 4 -6.10 -0.34 12.45
C ARG A 4 -7.01 0.09 11.30
N ASN A 5 -8.32 0.08 11.53
CA ASN A 5 -9.25 0.50 10.50
C ASN A 5 -9.12 1.98 10.18
N LYS A 6 -8.78 2.77 11.18
CA LYS A 6 -8.54 4.20 10.96
C LYS A 6 -7.33 4.43 10.07
N ILE A 7 -6.28 3.64 10.28
CA ILE A 7 -5.09 3.72 9.45
C ILE A 7 -5.40 3.32 8.02
N ILE A 8 -6.20 2.27 7.87
CA ILE A 8 -6.55 1.75 6.55
C ILE A 8 -7.41 2.72 5.77
N CYS A 9 -8.26 3.44 6.47
CA CYS A 9 -9.18 4.36 5.83
C CYS A 9 -8.58 5.75 5.61
N ILE A 10 -7.27 5.87 5.66
CA ILE A 10 -6.62 7.15 5.52
C ILE A 10 -6.77 7.74 4.14
N ASP A 11 -6.68 9.04 4.11
CA ASP A 11 -6.74 9.82 2.90
C ASP A 11 -5.50 9.54 2.05
N LEU A 12 -5.70 9.18 0.80
CA LEU A 12 -4.60 8.91 -0.13
C LEU A 12 -3.74 10.14 -0.39
N ASP A 13 -4.28 11.32 -0.17
CA ASP A 13 -3.56 12.56 -0.39
C ASP A 13 -3.05 13.17 0.90
N SER A 14 -3.01 12.38 1.97
CA SER A 14 -2.56 12.88 3.26
C SER A 14 -1.12 13.40 3.19
N PRO A 15 -0.84 14.56 3.78
CA PRO A 15 0.53 15.09 3.82
C PRO A 15 1.46 14.28 4.71
N ASP A 16 0.93 13.33 5.49
CA ASP A 16 1.74 12.48 6.34
C ASP A 16 2.57 11.47 5.56
N TYR A 17 2.24 11.25 4.29
CA TYR A 17 3.03 10.34 3.47
C TYR A 17 4.32 10.98 3.01
N ILE A 18 5.43 10.30 3.24
CA ILE A 18 6.73 10.80 2.83
C ILE A 18 7.13 10.31 1.44
N SER A 19 6.40 9.34 0.90
CA SER A 19 6.65 8.84 -0.45
C SER A 19 5.34 8.35 -1.05
N ASN A 20 5.20 8.57 -2.35
CA ASN A 20 4.04 8.14 -3.11
C ASN A 20 4.52 7.71 -4.50
N ILE A 21 4.43 6.43 -4.80
CA ILE A 21 4.89 5.86 -6.06
C ILE A 21 3.71 5.25 -6.78
N SER A 22 3.48 5.69 -8.02
CA SER A 22 2.44 5.12 -8.86
C SER A 22 3.06 4.15 -9.85
N ILE A 23 2.50 2.97 -9.95
CA ILE A 23 3.02 1.89 -10.79
C ILE A 23 1.90 1.30 -11.60
N THR A 24 2.15 1.04 -12.89
CA THR A 24 1.22 0.30 -13.72
C THR A 24 1.87 -1.04 -14.07
N LYS A 25 1.15 -2.12 -13.81
CA LYS A 25 1.62 -3.46 -14.10
C LYS A 25 0.44 -4.27 -14.60
N ASN A 26 0.61 -4.93 -15.75
CA ASN A 26 -0.45 -5.71 -16.39
C ASN A 26 -1.75 -4.92 -16.56
N ASP A 27 -1.60 -3.64 -16.93
CA ASP A 27 -2.71 -2.70 -17.14
C ASP A 27 -3.50 -2.37 -15.88
N VAL A 28 -2.95 -2.68 -14.73
CA VAL A 28 -3.56 -2.35 -13.43
C VAL A 28 -2.69 -1.32 -12.75
N ARG A 29 -3.31 -0.28 -12.21
CA ARG A 29 -2.61 0.79 -11.51
C ARG A 29 -2.52 0.51 -10.03
N PHE A 30 -1.33 0.72 -9.48
CA PHE A 30 -1.07 0.58 -8.06
C PHE A 30 -0.50 1.87 -7.52
N SER A 31 -0.69 2.09 -6.24
CA SER A 31 -0.07 3.19 -5.52
C SER A 31 0.58 2.63 -4.26
N ILE A 32 1.88 2.91 -4.10
CA ILE A 32 2.60 2.56 -2.88
C ILE A 32 2.87 3.86 -2.14
N LYS A 33 2.36 3.95 -0.94
CA LYS A 33 2.56 5.10 -0.07
C LYS A 33 3.33 4.67 1.15
N ILE A 34 4.31 5.47 1.55
CA ILE A 34 5.12 5.18 2.72
C ILE A 34 4.95 6.32 3.72
N LYS A 35 4.68 5.96 4.94
CA LYS A 35 4.45 6.89 6.03
C LYS A 35 5.44 6.62 7.15
N GLU A 36 5.90 7.70 7.78
CA GLU A 36 6.70 7.58 8.99
C GLU A 36 5.75 7.51 10.18
N THR A 37 5.92 6.48 11.00
CA THR A 37 5.09 6.36 12.19
C THR A 37 5.80 6.96 13.38
N LEU A 38 5.06 7.71 14.18
CA LEU A 38 5.57 8.32 15.39
C LEU A 38 5.16 7.54 16.64
N GLU A 39 4.50 6.41 16.46
CA GLU A 39 4.05 5.62 17.59
C GLU A 39 5.21 4.89 18.24
N LYS A 40 5.42 5.17 19.51
CA LYS A 40 6.52 4.57 20.26
C LYS A 40 6.34 3.09 20.51
N ALA A 41 5.14 2.59 20.29
CA ALA A 41 4.86 1.16 20.47
C ALA A 41 5.50 0.29 19.40
N PHE A 42 5.96 0.88 18.30
CA PHE A 42 6.59 0.15 17.22
C PHE A 42 8.10 0.34 17.22
N ASP A 43 8.80 -0.74 16.92
CA ASP A 43 10.26 -0.69 16.83
C ASP A 43 10.74 -0.05 15.54
N GLY A 44 9.88 0.00 14.51
CA GLY A 44 10.23 0.57 13.23
C GLY A 44 9.59 1.92 13.00
N LYS A 45 10.09 2.66 12.02
CA LYS A 45 9.62 4.01 11.71
C LYS A 45 8.79 4.10 10.45
N PHE A 46 8.93 3.16 9.52
CA PHE A 46 8.30 3.30 8.21
C PHE A 46 7.28 2.21 7.96
N VAL A 47 6.12 2.62 7.48
CA VAL A 47 5.03 1.72 7.13
C VAL A 47 4.67 1.98 5.68
N TRP A 48 4.48 0.90 4.90
CA TRP A 48 4.03 1.04 3.53
C TRP A 48 2.59 0.59 3.38
N PHE A 49 1.90 1.23 2.42
CA PHE A 49 0.52 0.89 2.07
C PHE A 49 0.46 0.70 0.57
N LEU A 50 -0.01 -0.46 0.14
CA LEU A 50 -0.19 -0.77 -1.26
C LEU A 50 -1.67 -0.68 -1.61
N HIS A 51 -1.98 0.21 -2.54
CA HIS A 51 -3.34 0.38 -3.02
C HIS A 51 -3.42 -0.07 -4.47
N VAL A 52 -4.60 -0.54 -4.87
CA VAL A 52 -4.89 -0.92 -6.25
C VAL A 52 -6.08 -0.10 -6.73
N GLU A 53 -6.00 0.40 -7.96
CA GLU A 53 -7.12 1.09 -8.56
C GLU A 53 -8.12 0.07 -9.10
N LEU A 54 -9.39 0.25 -8.73
CA LEU A 54 -10.46 -0.57 -9.27
C LEU A 54 -10.92 0.09 -10.57
N PRO A 55 -10.63 -0.52 -11.74
CA PRO A 55 -10.82 0.18 -13.03
C PRO A 55 -12.24 0.66 -13.29
N LYS A 56 -13.22 -0.14 -12.89
CA LYS A 56 -14.62 0.20 -13.16
C LYS A 56 -15.15 1.27 -12.23
N ARG A 57 -14.58 1.40 -11.04
CA ARG A 57 -15.03 2.37 -10.05
C ARG A 57 -14.16 3.61 -10.00
N LYS A 58 -12.98 3.54 -10.59
CA LYS A 58 -11.99 4.62 -10.58
C LYS A 58 -11.66 5.08 -9.17
N GLU A 59 -11.58 4.12 -8.25
CA GLU A 59 -11.19 4.38 -6.87
C GLU A 59 -10.10 3.43 -6.45
N TYR A 60 -9.33 3.81 -5.43
CA TYR A 60 -8.25 2.98 -4.90
C TYR A 60 -8.72 2.22 -3.68
N LYS A 61 -8.32 0.97 -3.61
CA LYS A 61 -8.61 0.11 -2.48
C LYS A 61 -7.31 -0.35 -1.85
N LEU A 62 -7.23 -0.32 -0.53
CA LEU A 62 -6.06 -0.82 0.17
C LEU A 62 -5.95 -2.33 -0.02
N LEU A 63 -4.82 -2.77 -0.52
CA LEU A 63 -4.58 -4.18 -0.81
C LEU A 63 -3.75 -4.83 0.29
N ALA A 64 -2.71 -4.13 0.75
CA ALA A 64 -1.80 -4.66 1.76
C ALA A 64 -1.02 -3.55 2.44
N TYR A 65 -0.49 -3.87 3.61
CA TYR A 65 0.40 -3.00 4.34
C TYR A 65 1.29 -3.87 5.23
N ASN A 66 2.43 -3.34 5.64
CA ASN A 66 3.30 -4.13 6.51
C ASN A 66 2.80 -4.07 7.96
N THR A 67 2.87 -5.21 8.64
CA THR A 67 2.45 -5.31 10.03
C THR A 67 3.58 -4.98 10.99
N LYS A 68 4.82 -4.97 10.49
CA LYS A 68 5.99 -4.64 11.27
C LYS A 68 6.70 -3.47 10.61
N PRO A 69 6.62 -2.27 11.18
CA PRO A 69 7.33 -1.12 10.61
C PRO A 69 8.82 -1.37 10.48
N GLN A 70 9.39 -0.84 9.41
CA GLN A 70 10.81 -0.98 9.15
C GLN A 70 11.57 0.25 9.63
N ASN A 71 12.81 0.08 10.04
CA ASN A 71 13.67 1.18 10.44
C ASN A 71 14.34 1.86 9.26
N ASP A 72 14.39 1.18 8.13
CA ASP A 72 15.08 1.64 6.93
C ASP A 72 14.06 1.91 5.84
N PHE A 73 14.06 3.13 5.32
CA PHE A 73 13.13 3.53 4.25
C PHE A 73 13.29 2.64 3.02
N THR A 74 14.54 2.38 2.61
CA THR A 74 14.81 1.56 1.44
C THR A 74 14.28 0.15 1.59
N LYS A 75 14.46 -0.44 2.76
CA LYS A 75 13.93 -1.78 3.02
C LYS A 75 12.41 -1.78 3.04
N CYS A 76 11.81 -0.74 3.57
CA CYS A 76 10.37 -0.60 3.57
C CYS A 76 9.84 -0.58 2.13
N GLN A 77 10.48 0.20 1.28
CA GLN A 77 10.10 0.30 -0.12
C GLN A 77 10.30 -1.01 -0.85
N GLU A 78 11.41 -1.69 -0.63
CA GLU A 78 11.68 -2.99 -1.23
C GLU A 78 10.65 -4.03 -0.83
N GLU A 79 10.24 -4.01 0.43
CA GLU A 79 9.24 -4.94 0.93
C GLU A 79 7.91 -4.75 0.21
N ALA A 80 7.52 -3.49 0.00
CA ALA A 80 6.30 -3.17 -0.72
C ALA A 80 6.37 -3.66 -2.17
N PHE A 81 7.49 -3.44 -2.84
CA PHE A 81 7.68 -3.92 -4.21
C PHE A 81 7.71 -5.44 -4.28
N THR A 82 8.31 -6.09 -3.30
CA THR A 82 8.34 -7.54 -3.25
C THR A 82 6.92 -8.09 -3.17
N PHE A 83 6.08 -7.48 -2.35
CA PHE A 83 4.69 -7.88 -2.26
C PHE A 83 3.98 -7.68 -3.60
N LEU A 84 4.15 -6.52 -4.21
CA LEU A 84 3.54 -6.22 -5.50
C LEU A 84 3.93 -7.26 -6.55
N ASN A 85 5.20 -7.62 -6.60
CA ASN A 85 5.71 -8.57 -7.58
C ASN A 85 5.29 -10.01 -7.29
N SER A 86 4.74 -10.28 -6.11
CA SER A 86 4.25 -11.60 -5.76
C SER A 86 2.82 -11.85 -6.23
N LEU A 87 2.13 -10.81 -6.69
CA LEU A 87 0.76 -10.96 -7.18
C LEU A 87 0.73 -11.78 -8.46
N ASN A 88 -0.17 -12.74 -8.51
CA ASN A 88 -0.25 -13.67 -9.63
C ASN A 88 -1.30 -13.28 -10.67
N SER A 89 -1.37 -14.05 -11.75
CA SER A 89 -2.30 -13.77 -12.84
C SER A 89 -3.77 -13.81 -12.39
N ASP A 90 -4.08 -14.65 -11.42
CA ASP A 90 -5.45 -14.77 -10.92
C ASP A 90 -5.91 -13.47 -10.26
N PHE A 91 -5.01 -12.82 -9.55
CA PHE A 91 -5.30 -11.52 -8.96
C PHE A 91 -5.64 -10.49 -10.02
N TYR A 92 -4.81 -10.39 -11.05
CA TYR A 92 -5.02 -9.42 -12.11
C TYR A 92 -6.33 -9.67 -12.86
N LYS A 93 -6.62 -10.94 -13.10
CA LYS A 93 -7.87 -11.33 -13.76
C LYS A 93 -9.07 -10.92 -12.92
N MET A 94 -9.01 -11.18 -11.63
CA MET A 94 -10.09 -10.81 -10.72
C MET A 94 -10.34 -9.31 -10.72
N ILE A 95 -9.29 -8.51 -10.65
CA ILE A 95 -9.41 -7.06 -10.63
C ILE A 95 -10.05 -6.56 -11.92
N LYS A 96 -9.64 -7.08 -13.06
CA LYS A 96 -10.15 -6.63 -14.35
C LYS A 96 -11.61 -7.06 -14.59
N GLU A 97 -12.00 -8.24 -14.11
CA GLU A 97 -13.34 -8.75 -14.34
C GLU A 97 -14.37 -8.27 -13.33
N LYS A 98 -13.98 -8.17 -12.06
CA LYS A 98 -14.94 -7.89 -10.99
C LYS A 98 -14.94 -6.46 -10.51
N HIS A 99 -13.92 -5.74 -10.77
CA HIS A 99 -13.74 -4.39 -10.27
C HIS A 99 -13.28 -3.42 -11.35
#